data_a19dec8576db30bcde6b744922cd870f
#
_entry.id   a19dec8576db30bcde6b744922cd870f
#
_cell.length_a   1.000
_cell.length_b   1.000
_cell.length_c   1.000
_cell.angle_alpha   90.00
_cell.angle_beta   90.00
_cell.angle_gamma   90.00
#
_symmetry.space_group_name_H-M   'P 1'
#
loop_
_entity.id
_entity.type
_entity.pdbx_description
1 polymer ?
#
loop_
_entity_poly.entity_id
_entity_poly.type
_entity_poly.pdbx_seq_one_letter_code
_entity_poly.pdbx_strand_id
1 'polypeptide(L)'
;MMKQLLFITFMLTGGVCLAQQQPIEVAEGFSISIKTSAICEMCKEAIEYDLAYEKGVKSSDLDLENKVVTVVYNPKKTDPQTIRERITKVGYHADDLYREQDAYDNLPFCCKDGAHDTPIPQVPLKAGEGN
;
A
#
# COMPACT_ATOMS: atom_id res chain seq x y z
N MET A 1 7.96 59.76 27.38
CA MET A 1 8.83 58.63 27.00
C MET A 1 7.95 57.37 27.10
N MET A 2 7.42 56.98 26.00
CA MET A 2 6.43 55.94 25.90
C MET A 2 7.10 54.64 25.44
N LYS A 3 7.30 53.73 26.36
CA LYS A 3 7.80 52.41 26.02
C LYS A 3 6.68 51.54 25.53
N GLN A 4 6.82 51.16 24.30
CA GLN A 4 5.96 50.21 23.59
C GLN A 4 6.05 48.82 24.23
N LEU A 5 4.98 48.36 24.80
CA LEU A 5 4.80 46.94 25.11
C LEU A 5 4.35 46.21 23.85
N LEU A 6 5.27 45.52 23.23
CA LEU A 6 5.00 44.60 22.15
C LEU A 6 4.43 43.29 22.77
N PHE A 7 3.12 43.11 22.65
CA PHE A 7 2.48 41.83 22.88
C PHE A 7 2.85 40.87 21.78
N ILE A 8 3.77 39.96 22.08
CA ILE A 8 4.04 38.82 21.22
C ILE A 8 3.00 37.76 21.59
N THR A 9 1.89 37.78 20.88
CA THR A 9 0.92 36.67 20.92
C THR A 9 1.50 35.54 20.09
N PHE A 10 2.18 34.60 20.74
CA PHE A 10 2.64 33.37 20.14
C PHE A 10 1.44 32.43 19.99
N MET A 11 0.83 32.46 18.82
CA MET A 11 -0.18 31.48 18.42
C MET A 11 0.49 30.11 18.30
N LEU A 12 0.24 29.26 19.30
CA LEU A 12 0.54 27.82 19.20
C LEU A 12 -0.44 27.21 18.22
N THR A 13 -0.15 27.30 16.94
CA THR A 13 -0.79 26.44 15.94
C THR A 13 -0.14 25.06 16.04
N GLY A 14 -0.76 24.17 16.78
CA GLY A 14 -0.42 22.77 16.80
C GLY A 14 -0.66 22.16 15.40
N GLY A 15 0.37 22.16 14.59
CA GLY A 15 0.37 21.45 13.32
C GLY A 15 0.34 19.95 13.60
N VAL A 16 -0.79 19.31 13.30
CA VAL A 16 -0.85 17.85 13.21
C VAL A 16 0.08 17.46 12.06
N CYS A 17 1.29 17.01 12.39
CA CYS A 17 2.23 16.48 11.44
C CYS A 17 1.71 15.10 11.02
N LEU A 18 0.93 15.05 9.95
CA LEU A 18 0.69 13.82 9.23
C LEU A 18 2.05 13.38 8.68
N ALA A 19 2.62 12.35 9.25
CA ALA A 19 3.86 11.76 8.79
C ALA A 19 3.63 11.10 7.42
N GLN A 20 3.63 11.90 6.38
CA GLN A 20 3.68 11.40 5.01
C GLN A 20 5.12 10.91 4.79
N GLN A 21 5.24 9.62 4.51
CA GLN A 21 6.53 9.04 4.18
C GLN A 21 7.04 9.69 2.88
N GLN A 22 8.10 10.45 3.03
CA GLN A 22 8.75 11.14 1.90
C GLN A 22 9.57 10.11 1.11
N PRO A 23 9.55 10.22 -0.23
CA PRO A 23 10.43 9.40 -1.07
C PRO A 23 11.90 9.66 -0.74
N ILE A 24 12.68 8.59 -0.69
CA ILE A 24 14.13 8.63 -0.44
C ILE A 24 14.85 8.44 -1.77
N GLU A 25 15.82 9.31 -2.07
CA GLU A 25 16.68 9.15 -3.24
C GLU A 25 17.64 7.98 -3.03
N VAL A 26 17.69 7.08 -3.99
CA VAL A 26 18.59 5.91 -4.04
C VAL A 26 19.36 5.88 -5.36
N ALA A 27 20.42 5.08 -5.44
CA ALA A 27 21.30 5.05 -6.61
C ALA A 27 20.58 4.81 -7.96
N GLU A 28 19.43 4.12 -7.93
CA GLU A 28 18.66 3.78 -9.12
C GLU A 28 17.42 4.65 -9.35
N GLY A 29 17.16 5.66 -8.51
CA GLY A 29 15.98 6.52 -8.60
C GLY A 29 15.50 6.99 -7.23
N PHE A 30 14.20 6.85 -6.99
CA PHE A 30 13.60 7.13 -5.69
C PHE A 30 12.99 5.86 -5.12
N SER A 31 13.05 5.72 -3.81
CA SER A 31 12.41 4.63 -3.07
C SER A 31 11.29 5.17 -2.20
N ILE A 32 10.17 4.47 -2.17
CA ILE A 32 9.06 4.74 -1.26
C ILE A 32 8.57 3.45 -0.61
N SER A 33 8.21 3.53 0.66
CA SER A 33 7.57 2.46 1.39
C SER A 33 6.07 2.77 1.53
N ILE A 34 5.23 1.80 1.18
CA ILE A 34 3.77 1.94 1.19
C ILE A 34 3.20 0.81 2.05
N LYS A 35 2.40 1.18 3.05
CA LYS A 35 1.65 0.21 3.85
C LYS A 35 0.53 -0.39 3.03
N THR A 36 0.39 -1.72 3.08
CA THR A 36 -0.66 -2.44 2.34
C THR A 36 -1.55 -3.26 3.27
N SER A 37 -2.63 -3.81 2.73
CA SER A 37 -3.48 -4.80 3.40
C SER A 37 -3.15 -6.25 2.98
N ALA A 38 -1.98 -6.49 2.41
CA ALA A 38 -1.54 -7.83 2.04
C ALA A 38 -1.36 -8.73 3.29
N ILE A 39 -1.77 -9.99 3.18
CA ILE A 39 -1.77 -10.95 4.31
C ILE A 39 -1.12 -12.30 3.99
N CYS A 40 -0.79 -12.57 2.73
CA CYS A 40 -0.24 -13.86 2.31
C CYS A 40 0.68 -13.71 1.09
N GLU A 41 1.41 -14.77 0.75
CA GLU A 41 2.32 -14.78 -0.41
C GLU A 41 1.59 -14.48 -1.73
N MET A 42 0.38 -14.99 -1.93
CA MET A 42 -0.41 -14.67 -3.14
C MET A 42 -0.74 -13.18 -3.23
N CYS A 43 -0.95 -12.50 -2.09
CA CYS A 43 -1.15 -11.06 -2.06
C CYS A 43 0.14 -10.31 -2.47
N LYS A 44 1.29 -10.76 -1.94
CA LYS A 44 2.60 -10.23 -2.29
C LYS A 44 2.86 -10.36 -3.79
N GLU A 45 2.72 -11.57 -4.32
CA GLU A 45 2.91 -11.85 -5.74
C GLU A 45 1.99 -11.00 -6.63
N ALA A 46 0.72 -10.85 -6.26
CA ALA A 46 -0.23 -10.06 -7.02
C ALA A 46 0.16 -8.57 -7.08
N ILE A 47 0.56 -7.99 -5.95
CA ILE A 47 0.99 -6.59 -5.87
C ILE A 47 2.29 -6.38 -6.65
N GLU A 48 3.30 -7.21 -6.41
CA GLU A 48 4.60 -7.08 -7.07
C GLU A 48 4.51 -7.31 -8.58
N TYR A 49 3.70 -8.28 -9.00
CA TYR A 49 3.44 -8.54 -10.41
C TYR A 49 2.83 -7.32 -11.10
N ASP A 50 1.79 -6.74 -10.52
CA ASP A 50 1.13 -5.57 -11.12
C ASP A 50 2.05 -4.35 -11.13
N LEU A 51 2.81 -4.11 -10.06
CA LEU A 51 3.79 -3.03 -10.00
C LEU A 51 4.92 -3.18 -11.02
N ALA A 52 5.30 -4.40 -11.37
CA ALA A 52 6.32 -4.64 -12.39
C ALA A 52 5.90 -4.16 -13.80
N TYR A 53 4.60 -4.05 -14.04
CA TYR A 53 4.06 -3.50 -15.30
C TYR A 53 3.82 -1.99 -15.24
N GLU A 54 3.93 -1.37 -14.05
CA GLU A 54 3.78 0.08 -13.93
C GLU A 54 4.99 0.79 -14.54
N LYS A 55 4.70 1.68 -15.50
CA LYS A 55 5.74 2.39 -16.24
C LYS A 55 6.53 3.31 -15.32
N GLY A 56 7.80 2.99 -15.13
CA GLY A 56 8.68 3.77 -14.27
C GLY A 56 9.04 3.07 -12.97
N VAL A 57 8.30 2.04 -12.56
CA VAL A 57 8.72 1.15 -11.47
C VAL A 57 9.92 0.33 -11.94
N LYS A 58 10.93 0.23 -11.10
CA LYS A 58 12.16 -0.54 -11.36
C LYS A 58 12.20 -1.84 -10.57
N SER A 59 11.75 -1.79 -9.33
CA SER A 59 11.63 -2.96 -8.46
C SER A 59 10.60 -2.71 -7.37
N SER A 60 10.04 -3.78 -6.86
CA SER A 60 9.18 -3.77 -5.68
C SER A 60 9.48 -5.01 -4.85
N ASP A 61 9.43 -4.86 -3.53
CA ASP A 61 9.57 -5.94 -2.56
C ASP A 61 8.61 -5.71 -1.41
N LEU A 62 7.69 -6.65 -1.18
CA LEU A 62 6.69 -6.58 -0.13
C LEU A 62 7.10 -7.45 1.05
N ASP A 63 7.33 -6.83 2.18
CA ASP A 63 7.51 -7.49 3.47
C ASP A 63 6.13 -7.80 4.06
N LEU A 64 5.79 -9.08 4.14
CA LEU A 64 4.51 -9.55 4.68
C LEU A 64 4.40 -9.41 6.19
N GLU A 65 5.50 -9.44 6.92
CA GLU A 65 5.50 -9.28 8.38
C GLU A 65 5.02 -7.88 8.75
N ASN A 66 5.57 -6.87 8.08
CA ASN A 66 5.22 -5.48 8.28
C ASN A 66 4.09 -4.99 7.35
N LYS A 67 3.73 -5.78 6.33
CA LYS A 67 2.76 -5.43 5.28
C LYS A 67 3.15 -4.14 4.54
N VAL A 68 4.43 -3.97 4.28
CA VAL A 68 4.99 -2.79 3.62
C VAL A 68 5.66 -3.20 2.32
N VAL A 69 5.25 -2.59 1.22
CA VAL A 69 5.94 -2.72 -0.05
C VAL A 69 6.92 -1.56 -0.22
N THR A 70 8.18 -1.89 -0.49
CA THR A 70 9.20 -0.93 -0.87
C THR A 70 9.31 -0.90 -2.39
N VAL A 71 9.09 0.26 -3.00
CA VAL A 71 9.08 0.43 -4.45
C VAL A 71 10.18 1.39 -4.86
N VAL A 72 11.06 0.94 -5.76
CA VAL A 72 12.05 1.80 -6.43
C VAL A 72 11.51 2.22 -7.78
N TYR A 73 11.53 3.51 -8.07
CA TYR A 73 10.92 4.05 -9.27
C TYR A 73 11.70 5.24 -9.87
N ASN A 74 11.42 5.54 -11.13
CA ASN A 74 11.95 6.70 -11.83
C ASN A 74 10.95 7.86 -11.73
N PRO A 75 11.30 8.99 -11.04
CA PRO A 75 10.37 10.10 -10.81
C PRO A 75 10.01 10.89 -12.09
N LYS A 76 10.72 10.64 -13.19
CA LYS A 76 10.36 11.21 -14.50
C LYS A 76 9.26 10.44 -15.23
N LYS A 77 8.89 9.26 -14.75
CA LYS A 77 7.93 8.37 -15.42
C LYS A 77 6.71 8.04 -14.58
N THR A 78 6.85 8.03 -13.28
CA THR A 78 5.77 7.76 -12.32
C THR A 78 6.03 8.53 -11.02
N ASP A 79 5.08 8.52 -10.12
CA ASP A 79 5.11 9.20 -8.83
C ASP A 79 4.47 8.34 -7.73
N PRO A 80 4.69 8.68 -6.45
CA PRO A 80 4.14 7.92 -5.32
C PRO A 80 2.62 7.77 -5.33
N GLN A 81 1.89 8.75 -5.82
CA GLN A 81 0.44 8.70 -5.87
C GLN A 81 -0.04 7.67 -6.88
N THR A 82 0.53 7.69 -8.08
CA THR A 82 0.25 6.72 -9.14
C THR A 82 0.55 5.29 -8.68
N ILE A 83 1.65 5.08 -7.95
CA ILE A 83 2.01 3.76 -7.41
C ILE A 83 0.97 3.29 -6.38
N ARG A 84 0.51 4.16 -5.47
CA ARG A 84 -0.56 3.82 -4.51
C ARG A 84 -1.86 3.47 -5.21
N GLU A 85 -2.29 4.27 -6.17
CA GLU A 85 -3.50 4.01 -6.96
C GLU A 85 -3.41 2.68 -7.71
N ARG A 86 -2.22 2.31 -8.15
CA ARG A 86 -2.00 1.03 -8.78
C ARG A 86 -2.28 -0.13 -7.83
N ILE A 87 -1.80 -0.06 -6.61
CA ILE A 87 -2.05 -1.06 -5.56
C ILE A 87 -3.54 -1.14 -5.22
N THR A 88 -4.25 -0.01 -5.16
CA THR A 88 -5.71 -0.02 -4.89
C THR A 88 -6.51 -0.70 -5.98
N LYS A 89 -6.08 -0.60 -7.24
CA LYS A 89 -6.70 -1.28 -8.40
C LYS A 89 -6.49 -2.79 -8.41
N VAL A 90 -5.45 -3.27 -7.72
CA VAL A 90 -5.26 -4.72 -7.50
C VAL A 90 -6.20 -5.26 -6.41
N GLY A 91 -6.76 -4.40 -5.56
CA GLY A 91 -7.69 -4.76 -4.50
C GLY A 91 -7.13 -4.64 -3.08
N TYR A 92 -6.03 -3.93 -2.90
CA TYR A 92 -5.38 -3.74 -1.59
C TYR A 92 -5.37 -2.26 -1.18
N HIS A 93 -5.41 -1.99 0.12
CA HIS A 93 -5.18 -0.63 0.62
C HIS A 93 -3.72 -0.21 0.36
N ALA A 94 -3.50 1.07 0.16
CA ALA A 94 -2.19 1.66 -0.03
C ALA A 94 -2.07 2.93 0.81
N ASP A 95 -1.42 2.85 1.95
CA ASP A 95 -1.37 3.87 2.99
C ASP A 95 -2.80 4.29 3.41
N ASP A 96 -3.21 5.52 3.14
CA ASP A 96 -4.54 6.07 3.42
C ASP A 96 -5.55 5.89 2.27
N LEU A 97 -5.11 5.35 1.13
CA LEU A 97 -6.01 5.06 0.02
C LEU A 97 -6.73 3.73 0.21
N TYR A 98 -8.05 3.79 0.08
CA TYR A 98 -8.87 2.58 0.11
C TYR A 98 -8.79 1.82 -1.22
N ARG A 99 -8.76 0.49 -1.12
CA ARG A 99 -8.83 -0.42 -2.26
C ARG A 99 -10.10 -0.21 -3.09
N GLU A 100 -10.03 -0.50 -4.37
CA GLU A 100 -11.22 -0.61 -5.20
C GLU A 100 -12.01 -1.85 -4.79
N GLN A 101 -13.29 -1.68 -4.48
CA GLN A 101 -14.13 -2.75 -3.93
C GLN A 101 -14.31 -3.90 -4.94
N ASP A 102 -14.57 -3.59 -6.20
CA ASP A 102 -14.76 -4.59 -7.25
C ASP A 102 -13.50 -5.45 -7.44
N ALA A 103 -12.31 -4.84 -7.34
CA ALA A 103 -11.05 -5.56 -7.40
C ALA A 103 -10.88 -6.49 -6.19
N TYR A 104 -11.19 -5.99 -5.01
CA TYR A 104 -11.16 -6.79 -3.78
C TYR A 104 -12.12 -7.98 -3.81
N ASP A 105 -13.33 -7.79 -4.32
CA ASP A 105 -14.34 -8.84 -4.41
C ASP A 105 -13.92 -9.98 -5.35
N ASN A 106 -13.05 -9.69 -6.30
CA ASN A 106 -12.47 -10.67 -7.21
C ASN A 106 -11.19 -11.36 -6.68
N LEU A 107 -10.66 -10.94 -5.54
CA LEU A 107 -9.49 -11.60 -4.95
C LEU A 107 -9.82 -13.03 -4.50
N PRO A 108 -8.85 -13.94 -4.55
CA PRO A 108 -8.97 -15.26 -3.93
C PRO A 108 -9.32 -15.15 -2.44
N PHE A 109 -10.04 -16.15 -1.91
CA PHE A 109 -10.47 -16.16 -0.50
C PHE A 109 -9.30 -15.91 0.47
N CYS A 110 -8.14 -16.53 0.23
CA CYS A 110 -6.95 -16.37 1.10
C CYS A 110 -6.36 -14.95 1.12
N CYS A 111 -6.74 -14.09 0.15
CA CYS A 111 -6.29 -12.70 0.06
C CYS A 111 -7.29 -11.71 0.69
N LYS A 112 -8.41 -12.20 1.21
CA LYS A 112 -9.46 -11.36 1.83
C LYS A 112 -9.25 -11.26 3.33
N ASP A 113 -9.67 -10.13 3.90
CA ASP A 113 -9.56 -9.87 5.35
C ASP A 113 -10.24 -10.99 6.15
N GLY A 114 -9.57 -11.45 7.22
CA GLY A 114 -10.08 -12.52 8.07
C GLY A 114 -10.01 -13.93 7.48
N ALA A 115 -9.49 -14.11 6.28
CA ALA A 115 -9.41 -15.43 5.64
C ALA A 115 -8.54 -16.42 6.42
N HIS A 116 -7.52 -15.93 7.12
CA HIS A 116 -6.64 -16.77 7.94
C HIS A 116 -7.13 -16.96 9.38
N ASP A 117 -8.17 -16.21 9.78
CA ASP A 117 -8.78 -16.29 11.12
C ASP A 117 -9.98 -17.25 11.13
N THR A 118 -10.48 -17.64 9.96
CA THR A 118 -11.59 -18.58 9.82
C THR A 118 -11.09 -19.95 9.35
N PRO A 119 -11.64 -21.05 9.87
CA PRO A 119 -11.37 -22.39 9.33
C PRO A 119 -11.72 -22.42 7.84
N ILE A 120 -10.84 -22.97 7.01
CA ILE A 120 -11.06 -23.11 5.58
C ILE A 120 -12.38 -23.89 5.39
N PRO A 121 -13.37 -23.33 4.66
CA PRO A 121 -14.58 -24.08 4.35
C PRO A 121 -14.20 -25.41 3.69
N GLN A 122 -14.54 -26.52 4.32
CA GLN A 122 -14.35 -27.85 3.74
C GLN A 122 -15.30 -27.96 2.56
N VAL A 123 -14.82 -27.67 1.36
CA VAL A 123 -15.57 -27.99 0.14
C VAL A 123 -15.60 -29.52 0.04
N PRO A 124 -16.77 -30.15 0.09
CA PRO A 124 -16.85 -31.60 -0.11
C PRO A 124 -16.27 -31.93 -1.49
N LEU A 125 -15.16 -32.65 -1.51
CA LEU A 125 -14.67 -33.24 -2.75
C LEU A 125 -15.81 -34.09 -3.30
N LYS A 126 -16.46 -33.65 -4.38
CA LYS A 126 -17.32 -34.53 -5.15
C LYS A 126 -16.42 -35.68 -5.59
N ALA A 127 -16.67 -36.83 -4.97
CA ALA A 127 -16.11 -38.10 -5.44
C ALA A 127 -16.45 -38.20 -6.92
N GLY A 128 -15.40 -38.24 -7.75
CA GLY A 128 -15.59 -38.37 -9.19
C GLY A 128 -16.46 -39.58 -9.48
N GLU A 129 -17.59 -39.34 -10.13
CA GLU A 129 -18.29 -40.40 -10.83
C GLU A 129 -17.36 -40.83 -11.96
N GLY A 130 -16.64 -41.92 -11.67
CA GLY A 130 -16.01 -42.69 -12.71
C GLY A 130 -17.09 -43.39 -13.54
N ASN A 131 -17.02 -43.15 -14.83
CA ASN A 131 -17.62 -44.04 -15.82
C ASN A 131 -16.56 -44.32 -16.88
#